data_50ae2621f7712e74714cab41ec4c1860
#
_entry.id   50ae2621f7712e74714cab41ec4c1860
#
_cell.length_a   1.000
_cell.length_b   1.000
_cell.length_c   1.000
_cell.angle_alpha   90.00
_cell.angle_beta   90.00
_cell.angle_gamma   90.00
#
_symmetry.space_group_name_H-M   'P 1'
#
loop_
_entity.id
_entity.type
_entity.pdbx_description
1 polymer ?
#
loop_
_entity_poly.entity_id
_entity_poly.type
_entity_poly.pdbx_seq_one_letter_code
_entity_poly.pdbx_strand_id
1 'polypeptide(L)'
;KINANQLYATDAVGAGIFAAACKAADVPYQEFVSNNNMPCGSTIGPITATRLGMRTIDVGIGLLSMHSMREMCHVHDMAYLTRAVEGFYRL
;
A
#
# COMPACT_ATOMS: atom_id res chain seq x y z
N LYS A 1 2.35 -0.01 3.19
CA LYS A 1 3.64 0.71 3.35
C LYS A 1 3.56 1.61 4.57
N ILE A 2 4.53 1.52 5.45
CA ILE A 2 4.56 2.22 6.73
C ILE A 2 5.91 2.92 6.88
N ASN A 3 5.90 4.14 7.45
CA ASN A 3 7.12 4.86 7.78
C ASN A 3 6.92 5.70 9.04
N ALA A 4 7.87 5.63 9.98
CA ALA A 4 7.82 6.36 11.25
C ALA A 4 7.81 7.88 11.07
N ASN A 5 8.39 8.40 9.99
CA ASN A 5 8.39 9.82 9.65
C ASN A 5 7.17 10.24 8.82
N GLN A 6 6.19 9.36 8.67
CA GLN A 6 4.95 9.59 7.94
C GLN A 6 5.15 10.02 6.47
N LEU A 7 6.16 9.46 5.82
CA LEU A 7 6.38 9.64 4.39
C LEU A 7 5.44 8.77 3.54
N TYR A 8 4.69 7.88 4.18
CA TYR A 8 3.51 7.19 3.65
C TYR A 8 2.29 7.59 4.46
N ALA A 9 1.13 7.60 3.83
CA ALA A 9 -0.12 8.03 4.48
C ALA A 9 -0.71 7.01 5.45
N THR A 10 -0.26 5.77 5.40
CA THR A 10 -0.84 4.66 6.17
C THR A 10 -0.71 4.89 7.68
N ASP A 11 -1.84 4.87 8.38
CA ASP A 11 -1.89 4.81 9.84
C ASP A 11 -2.33 3.42 10.32
N ALA A 12 -2.34 3.20 11.63
CA ALA A 12 -2.68 1.90 12.21
C ALA A 12 -4.13 1.48 11.91
N VAL A 13 -5.07 2.41 11.90
CA VAL A 13 -6.47 2.13 11.61
C VAL A 13 -6.65 1.77 10.13
N GLY A 14 -6.01 2.53 9.24
CA GLY A 14 -6.00 2.22 7.80
C GLY A 14 -5.39 0.86 7.50
N ALA A 15 -4.28 0.54 8.15
CA ALA A 15 -3.66 -0.78 8.04
C ALA A 15 -4.61 -1.90 8.47
N GLY A 16 -5.35 -1.70 9.56
CA GLY A 16 -6.36 -2.66 10.03
C GLY A 16 -7.52 -2.85 9.04
N ILE A 17 -7.99 -1.76 8.43
CA ILE A 17 -9.03 -1.83 7.40
C ILE A 17 -8.53 -2.61 6.18
N PHE A 18 -7.33 -2.34 5.73
CA PHE A 18 -6.74 -3.07 4.59
C PHE A 18 -6.53 -4.55 4.91
N ALA A 19 -6.07 -4.87 6.11
CA ALA A 19 -5.95 -6.26 6.56
C ALA A 19 -7.30 -6.99 6.53
N ALA A 20 -8.37 -6.34 6.97
CA ALA A 20 -9.73 -6.90 6.90
C ALA A 20 -10.18 -7.13 5.45
N ALA A 21 -9.89 -6.19 4.55
CA ALA A 21 -10.20 -6.34 3.13
C ALA A 21 -9.46 -7.52 2.51
N CYS A 22 -8.17 -7.66 2.79
CA CYS A 22 -7.36 -8.79 2.30
C CYS A 22 -7.88 -10.13 2.85
N LYS A 23 -8.23 -10.17 4.12
CA LYS A 23 -8.80 -11.38 4.74
C LYS A 23 -10.12 -11.77 4.08
N ALA A 24 -11.02 -10.81 3.87
CA ALA A 24 -12.31 -11.04 3.22
C ALA A 24 -12.17 -11.54 1.78
N ALA A 25 -11.15 -11.07 1.07
CA ALA A 25 -10.87 -11.46 -0.32
C ALA A 25 -9.98 -12.69 -0.44
N ASP A 26 -9.50 -13.25 0.69
CA ASP A 26 -8.52 -14.35 0.71
C ASP A 26 -7.26 -14.00 -0.10
N VAL A 27 -6.68 -12.85 0.20
CA VAL A 27 -5.49 -12.32 -0.47
C VAL A 27 -4.35 -12.21 0.55
N PRO A 28 -3.17 -12.77 0.26
CA PRO A 28 -1.99 -12.55 1.09
C PRO A 28 -1.49 -11.13 0.97
N TYR A 29 -0.93 -10.58 2.04
CA TYR A 29 -0.28 -9.28 2.02
C TYR A 29 0.91 -9.25 2.96
N GLN A 30 1.78 -8.30 2.76
CA GLN A 30 2.93 -8.04 3.62
C GLN A 30 2.95 -6.57 4.01
N GLU A 31 3.51 -6.28 5.16
CA GLU A 31 3.81 -4.91 5.56
C GLU A 31 5.23 -4.55 5.11
N PHE A 32 5.35 -3.43 4.44
CA PHE A 32 6.63 -2.81 4.16
C PHE A 32 6.86 -1.66 5.14
N VAL A 33 7.89 -1.79 5.93
CA VAL A 33 8.34 -0.74 6.85
C VAL A 33 9.65 -0.18 6.31
N SER A 34 9.61 1.08 5.91
CA SER A 34 10.79 1.74 5.36
C SER A 34 11.83 2.00 6.45
N ASN A 35 13.09 1.74 6.13
CA ASN A 35 14.21 2.10 6.99
C ASN A 35 14.32 3.64 7.03
N ASN A 36 14.43 4.19 8.24
CA ASN A 36 14.51 5.64 8.43
C ASN A 36 15.76 6.29 7.81
N ASN A 37 16.79 5.50 7.52
CA ASN A 37 18.02 5.96 6.89
C ASN A 37 17.97 5.96 5.36
N MET A 38 16.85 5.53 4.76
CA MET A 38 16.70 5.40 3.32
C MET A 38 15.67 6.39 2.81
N PRO A 39 15.89 7.01 1.65
CA PRO A 39 14.84 7.79 1.01
C PRO A 39 13.61 6.92 0.72
N CYS A 40 12.46 7.43 1.06
CA CYS A 40 11.19 6.75 0.77
C CYS A 40 10.08 7.77 0.73
N GLY A 41 8.92 7.36 0.32
CA GLY A 41 7.72 8.17 0.39
C GLY A 41 6.75 7.89 -0.73
N SER A 42 5.64 8.59 -0.66
CA SER A 42 4.58 8.58 -1.65
C SER A 42 4.19 10.02 -1.95
N THR A 43 3.74 10.29 -3.15
CA THR A 43 3.28 11.61 -3.54
C THR A 43 1.79 11.77 -3.31
N ILE A 44 0.99 10.88 -3.89
CA ILE A 44 -0.47 11.01 -3.93
C ILE A 44 -1.09 10.75 -2.55
N GLY A 45 -0.66 9.68 -1.86
CA GLY A 45 -1.21 9.31 -0.56
C GLY A 45 -1.11 10.43 0.48
N PRO A 46 0.08 10.91 0.82
CA PRO A 46 0.24 11.99 1.79
C PRO A 46 -0.46 13.28 1.40
N ILE A 47 -0.44 13.65 0.11
CA ILE A 47 -1.14 14.86 -0.36
C ILE A 47 -2.65 14.71 -0.19
N THR A 48 -3.22 13.56 -0.54
CA THR A 48 -4.64 13.27 -0.36
C THR A 48 -5.03 13.34 1.12
N ALA A 49 -4.26 12.68 1.98
CA ALA A 49 -4.53 12.66 3.41
C ALA A 49 -4.49 14.06 4.03
N THR A 50 -3.51 14.89 3.66
CA THR A 50 -3.33 16.21 4.26
C THR A 50 -4.30 17.26 3.71
N ARG A 51 -4.56 17.24 2.41
CA ARG A 51 -5.41 18.25 1.78
C ARG A 51 -6.90 17.98 1.96
N LEU A 52 -7.30 16.72 1.92
CA LEU A 52 -8.72 16.35 1.98
C LEU A 52 -9.15 15.82 3.35
N GLY A 53 -8.22 15.60 4.26
CA GLY A 53 -8.51 15.03 5.57
C GLY A 53 -9.08 13.61 5.50
N MET A 54 -8.83 12.90 4.40
CA MET A 54 -9.32 11.54 4.20
C MET A 54 -8.33 10.55 4.81
N ARG A 55 -8.87 9.50 5.45
CA ARG A 55 -8.02 8.38 5.82
C ARG A 55 -7.49 7.71 4.56
N THR A 56 -6.19 7.64 4.46
CA THR A 56 -5.49 7.16 3.27
C THR A 56 -4.47 6.11 3.66
N ILE A 57 -4.32 5.11 2.83
CA ILE A 57 -3.28 4.09 2.97
C ILE A 57 -2.46 4.02 1.69
N ASP A 58 -1.18 3.71 1.83
CA ASP A 58 -0.28 3.45 0.71
C ASP A 58 -0.09 1.94 0.56
N VAL A 59 -0.55 1.42 -0.56
CA VAL A 59 -0.41 0.01 -0.92
C VAL A 59 0.22 -0.11 -2.30
N GLY A 60 0.73 -1.28 -2.62
CA GLY A 60 1.29 -1.51 -3.93
C GLY A 60 1.81 -2.92 -4.10
N ILE A 61 2.28 -3.20 -5.28
CA ILE A 61 2.91 -4.46 -5.66
C ILE A 61 4.42 -4.30 -5.47
N GLY A 62 5.07 -5.32 -4.92
CA GLY A 62 6.53 -5.36 -4.86
C GLY A 62 7.11 -5.47 -6.27
N LEU A 63 8.05 -4.62 -6.60
CA LEU A 63 8.69 -4.58 -7.92
C LEU A 63 10.19 -4.75 -7.80
N LEU A 64 10.77 -5.50 -8.73
CA LEU A 64 12.20 -5.45 -9.02
C LEU A 64 12.45 -4.38 -10.08
N SER A 65 13.54 -3.65 -9.93
CA SER A 65 13.97 -2.61 -10.87
C SER A 65 12.94 -1.50 -11.08
N MET A 66 12.29 -1.08 -10.00
CA MET A 66 11.31 0.01 -10.02
C MET A 66 11.88 1.26 -10.70
N HIS A 67 11.06 1.91 -11.53
CA HIS A 67 11.39 3.09 -12.32
C HIS A 67 12.40 2.84 -13.46
N SER A 68 12.74 1.60 -13.72
CA SER A 68 13.55 1.22 -14.90
C SER A 68 12.66 0.94 -16.11
N MET A 69 13.31 0.73 -17.25
CA MET A 69 12.60 0.30 -18.46
C MET A 69 12.12 -1.15 -18.41
N ARG A 70 12.55 -1.91 -17.42
CA ARG A 70 12.27 -3.35 -17.33
C ARG A 70 11.96 -3.72 -15.88
N GLU A 71 10.79 -3.32 -15.41
CA GLU A 71 10.30 -3.68 -14.09
C GLU A 71 9.70 -5.09 -14.11
N MET A 72 9.78 -5.77 -12.98
CA MET A 72 9.25 -7.12 -12.85
C MET A 72 8.50 -7.28 -11.52
N CYS A 73 7.34 -7.92 -11.56
CA CYS A 73 6.59 -8.33 -10.38
C CYS A 73 6.25 -9.83 -10.47
N HIS A 74 5.76 -10.38 -9.38
CA HIS A 74 5.24 -11.74 -9.38
C HIS A 74 3.95 -11.82 -10.19
N VAL A 75 3.76 -12.92 -10.92
CA VAL A 75 2.64 -13.12 -11.85
C VAL A 75 1.25 -13.02 -11.17
N HIS A 76 1.15 -13.39 -9.89
CA HIS A 76 -0.11 -13.35 -9.16
C HIS A 76 -0.40 -12.00 -8.49
N ASP A 77 0.57 -11.10 -8.38
CA ASP A 77 0.42 -9.88 -7.60
C ASP A 77 -0.62 -8.92 -8.17
N MET A 78 -0.75 -8.85 -9.50
CA MET A 78 -1.78 -8.03 -10.15
C MET A 78 -3.19 -8.49 -9.74
N ALA A 79 -3.43 -9.79 -9.78
CA ALA A 79 -4.72 -10.37 -9.39
C ALA A 79 -4.97 -10.17 -7.89
N TYR A 80 -3.95 -10.33 -7.05
CA TYR A 80 -4.06 -10.09 -5.62
C TYR A 80 -4.45 -8.65 -5.30
N LEU A 81 -3.81 -7.68 -5.94
CA LEU A 81 -4.14 -6.28 -5.72
C LEU A 81 -5.58 -5.96 -6.15
N THR A 82 -5.99 -6.46 -7.31
CA THR A 82 -7.37 -6.29 -7.81
C THR A 82 -8.39 -6.86 -6.82
N ARG A 83 -8.17 -8.07 -6.33
CA ARG A 83 -9.06 -8.71 -5.37
C ARG A 83 -9.08 -8.00 -4.01
N ALA A 84 -7.93 -7.50 -3.55
CA ALA A 84 -7.86 -6.73 -2.32
C ALA A 84 -8.66 -5.44 -2.40
N VAL A 85 -8.57 -4.71 -3.51
CA VAL A 85 -9.36 -3.50 -3.76
C VAL A 85 -10.85 -3.81 -3.84
N GLU A 86 -11.23 -4.87 -4.55
CA GLU A 86 -12.60 -5.34 -4.60
C GLU A 86 -13.13 -5.71 -3.20
N GLY A 87 -12.33 -6.41 -2.41
CA GLY A 87 -12.66 -6.76 -1.03
C GLY A 87 -12.88 -5.51 -0.17
N PHE A 88 -12.06 -4.48 -0.36
CA PHE A 88 -12.25 -3.21 0.33
C PHE A 88 -13.60 -2.55 0.00
N TYR A 89 -13.97 -2.52 -1.28
CA TYR A 89 -15.26 -1.92 -1.69
C TYR A 89 -16.48 -2.71 -1.25
N ARG A 90 -16.30 -3.94 -0.81
CA ARG A 90 -17.37 -4.80 -0.28
C ARG A 90 -17.48 -4.80 1.25
N LEU A 91 -16.61 -4.10 1.93
CA LEU A 91 -16.64 -4.00 3.40
C LEU A 91 -17.88 -3.24 3.91
#